data_bf82102bf34cfd2b7af9268f4d9ea485
#
_entry.id   bf82102bf34cfd2b7af9268f4d9ea485
#
_cell.length_a   1.000
_cell.length_b   1.000
_cell.length_c   1.000
_cell.angle_alpha   90.00
_cell.angle_beta   90.00
_cell.angle_gamma   90.00
#
_symmetry.space_group_name_H-M   'P 1'
#
loop_
_entity.id
_entity.type
_entity.pdbx_description
1 polymer ?
#
loop_
_entity_poly.entity_id
_entity_poly.type
_entity_poly.pdbx_seq_one_letter_code
_entity_poly.pdbx_strand_id
1 'polypeptide(L)'
;MNTEIPEPIRAANVNDWSDQVDVVVVGLGIAGGCAAVEAASKGGRVLVLERAAVAGGTSAMAGGHFYLGGGTAVQEATGHPDTAEEMEKYLTAVSMEPEPEKIRAYCADSVEHFDWLEALGFEFERSFYPDKAVIQPETQGLMYTGNEQVWPFDELAVPAPRGHKVPVPGDTGGASLVVDLVVKRLESVGVEVRFQAGARRLVCDEDGRVVGVEWKSLESSGFIRAKSVVIAAGGFVMNPEMVREHVPRLAEKPYTLGSTYDDGLGIRLGLGAGAQAKHMDQCFVTAPVYPPVEHLTGIIVNVNGERFVDEGSYHSRTSEFAMEQPDSKAFLIVDEAHLQQTDFALVPFIDGWETVAEMEQALGIVEGNLQRTLDRYNDFASRGEDPDLHKKAKYLSPQHSGPWAAFDLSLGKASYAGFTLGGLATSVDGEVLRPDGSPIAGLYAAGACAANLAQDGKGYASGTQLGEGSYFGRRAGRHAAEKAKAG
;
A
#
# COMPACT_ATOMS: atom_id res chain seq x y z
N MET A 1 -15.32 -15.86 8.93
CA MET A 1 -15.97 -15.10 7.84
C MET A 1 -16.10 -16.02 6.64
N ASN A 2 -17.04 -15.76 5.72
CA ASN A 2 -17.27 -16.64 4.57
C ASN A 2 -16.15 -16.47 3.52
N THR A 3 -15.53 -17.57 3.06
CA THR A 3 -14.59 -17.61 1.93
C THR A 3 -15.24 -18.11 0.64
N GLU A 4 -16.53 -18.45 0.69
CA GLU A 4 -17.28 -18.90 -0.47
C GLU A 4 -17.20 -17.88 -1.61
N ILE A 5 -16.91 -18.35 -2.82
CA ILE A 5 -16.88 -17.55 -4.03
C ILE A 5 -18.33 -17.39 -4.53
N PRO A 6 -18.87 -16.14 -4.56
CA PRO A 6 -20.26 -15.94 -4.96
C PRO A 6 -20.45 -16.20 -6.46
N GLU A 7 -21.20 -17.21 -6.80
CA GLU A 7 -21.59 -17.49 -8.19
C GLU A 7 -22.42 -16.33 -8.77
N PRO A 8 -22.12 -15.83 -9.98
CA PRO A 8 -22.92 -14.82 -10.64
C PRO A 8 -24.36 -15.30 -10.91
N ILE A 9 -25.29 -14.37 -10.84
CA ILE A 9 -26.69 -14.63 -11.23
C ILE A 9 -26.81 -14.45 -12.75
N ARG A 10 -27.53 -15.35 -13.43
CA ARG A 10 -27.87 -15.15 -14.83
C ARG A 10 -28.91 -14.03 -14.96
N ALA A 11 -28.70 -13.09 -15.87
CA ALA A 11 -29.61 -11.97 -16.08
C ALA A 11 -31.05 -12.42 -16.41
N ALA A 12 -31.21 -13.56 -17.07
CA ALA A 12 -32.51 -14.17 -17.36
C ALA A 12 -33.30 -14.58 -16.09
N ASN A 13 -32.62 -14.74 -14.95
CA ASN A 13 -33.23 -15.07 -13.66
C ASN A 13 -33.60 -13.82 -12.83
N VAL A 14 -33.30 -12.61 -13.34
CA VAL A 14 -33.65 -11.35 -12.68
C VAL A 14 -35.02 -10.89 -13.21
N ASN A 15 -36.03 -11.02 -12.40
CA ASN A 15 -37.41 -10.67 -12.77
C ASN A 15 -37.68 -9.17 -12.73
N ASP A 16 -36.99 -8.45 -11.83
CA ASP A 16 -37.16 -7.02 -11.63
C ASP A 16 -35.83 -6.33 -11.34
N TRP A 17 -35.59 -5.24 -12.07
CA TRP A 17 -34.44 -4.37 -11.89
C TRP A 17 -34.87 -3.13 -11.14
N SER A 18 -34.40 -2.97 -9.90
CA SER A 18 -34.74 -1.80 -9.08
C SER A 18 -34.21 -0.48 -9.63
N ASP A 19 -33.12 -0.56 -10.41
CA ASP A 19 -32.46 0.58 -11.05
C ASP A 19 -31.75 0.18 -12.34
N GLN A 20 -31.47 1.21 -13.17
CA GLN A 20 -30.63 1.07 -14.35
C GLN A 20 -29.70 2.27 -14.46
N VAL A 21 -28.38 2.02 -14.56
CA VAL A 21 -27.33 3.04 -14.68
C VAL A 21 -26.31 2.65 -15.75
N ASP A 22 -25.38 3.54 -16.12
CA ASP A 22 -24.29 3.20 -16.99
C ASP A 22 -23.17 2.48 -16.22
N VAL A 23 -22.83 2.98 -15.02
CA VAL A 23 -21.74 2.45 -14.19
C VAL A 23 -22.22 2.26 -12.75
N VAL A 24 -22.04 1.06 -12.20
CA VAL A 24 -22.10 0.82 -10.76
C VAL A 24 -20.68 0.76 -10.21
N VAL A 25 -20.42 1.51 -9.14
CA VAL A 25 -19.17 1.43 -8.38
C VAL A 25 -19.45 0.74 -7.04
N VAL A 26 -18.68 -0.31 -6.72
CA VAL A 26 -18.81 -1.09 -5.48
C VAL A 26 -17.70 -0.71 -4.52
N GLY A 27 -18.03 0.02 -3.49
CA GLY A 27 -17.12 0.58 -2.47
C GLY A 27 -16.82 2.06 -2.69
N LEU A 28 -16.74 2.82 -1.60
CA LEU A 28 -16.47 4.26 -1.58
C LEU A 28 -15.22 4.57 -0.74
N GLY A 29 -14.12 3.82 -0.98
CA GLY A 29 -12.76 4.21 -0.67
C GLY A 29 -12.22 5.16 -1.74
N ILE A 30 -10.91 5.48 -1.66
CA ILE A 30 -10.28 6.41 -2.62
C ILE A 30 -10.44 5.95 -4.07
N ALA A 31 -10.24 4.67 -4.37
CA ALA A 31 -10.34 4.13 -5.72
C ALA A 31 -11.77 4.23 -6.28
N GLY A 32 -12.76 3.81 -5.50
CA GLY A 32 -14.17 3.87 -5.93
C GLY A 32 -14.67 5.29 -6.08
N GLY A 33 -14.30 6.18 -5.16
CA GLY A 33 -14.65 7.59 -5.24
C GLY A 33 -14.07 8.26 -6.49
N CYS A 34 -12.78 8.03 -6.77
CA CYS A 34 -12.13 8.55 -7.97
C CYS A 34 -12.71 7.96 -9.27
N ALA A 35 -13.07 6.67 -9.25
CA ALA A 35 -13.75 6.03 -10.38
C ALA A 35 -15.12 6.66 -10.66
N ALA A 36 -15.91 6.89 -9.60
CA ALA A 36 -17.24 7.47 -9.73
C ALA A 36 -17.20 8.93 -10.22
N VAL A 37 -16.27 9.75 -9.66
CA VAL A 37 -16.06 11.14 -10.11
C VAL A 37 -15.72 11.17 -11.60
N GLU A 38 -14.77 10.36 -12.03
CA GLU A 38 -14.31 10.36 -13.42
C GLU A 38 -15.37 9.81 -14.37
N ALA A 39 -16.09 8.73 -14.00
CA ALA A 39 -17.19 8.20 -14.82
C ALA A 39 -18.32 9.22 -14.99
N ALA A 40 -18.68 9.94 -13.94
CA ALA A 40 -19.68 11.00 -14.01
C ALA A 40 -19.19 12.19 -14.85
N SER A 41 -17.91 12.58 -14.74
CA SER A 41 -17.33 13.66 -15.55
C SER A 41 -17.35 13.36 -17.03
N LYS A 42 -17.29 12.07 -17.40
CA LYS A 42 -17.50 11.58 -18.77
C LYS A 42 -18.98 11.47 -19.16
N GLY A 43 -19.90 11.92 -18.29
CA GLY A 43 -21.34 11.95 -18.52
C GLY A 43 -22.03 10.58 -18.42
N GLY A 44 -21.43 9.62 -17.72
CA GLY A 44 -22.08 8.37 -17.34
C GLY A 44 -23.07 8.61 -16.20
N ARG A 45 -24.22 7.92 -16.22
CA ARG A 45 -25.09 7.81 -15.03
C ARG A 45 -24.46 6.79 -14.07
N VAL A 46 -24.02 7.28 -12.90
CA VAL A 46 -23.25 6.50 -11.92
C VAL A 46 -24.06 6.28 -10.65
N LEU A 47 -23.97 5.08 -10.09
CA LEU A 47 -24.46 4.74 -8.76
C LEU A 47 -23.33 4.09 -7.95
N VAL A 48 -23.08 4.59 -6.74
CA VAL A 48 -22.09 4.04 -5.82
C VAL A 48 -22.81 3.24 -4.72
N LEU A 49 -22.35 2.02 -4.47
CA LEU A 49 -22.77 1.18 -3.36
C LEU A 49 -21.68 1.15 -2.30
N GLU A 50 -21.97 1.68 -1.11
CA GLU A 50 -21.07 1.63 0.04
C GLU A 50 -21.72 0.79 1.16
N ARG A 51 -20.98 -0.22 1.61
CA ARG A 51 -21.46 -1.16 2.65
C ARG A 51 -21.48 -0.53 4.05
N ALA A 52 -20.58 0.40 4.31
CA ALA A 52 -20.52 1.14 5.56
C ALA A 52 -21.58 2.28 5.61
N ALA A 53 -21.74 2.86 6.78
CA ALA A 53 -22.58 4.05 6.98
C ALA A 53 -21.90 5.35 6.52
N VAL A 54 -20.58 5.30 6.25
CA VAL A 54 -19.77 6.44 5.84
C VAL A 54 -18.78 6.03 4.75
N ALA A 55 -18.34 6.99 3.96
CA ALA A 55 -17.30 6.80 2.95
C ALA A 55 -15.90 6.57 3.56
N GLY A 56 -14.99 6.06 2.76
CA GLY A 56 -13.56 6.04 3.01
C GLY A 56 -12.96 4.66 3.29
N GLY A 57 -13.65 3.81 4.05
CA GLY A 57 -13.09 2.49 4.38
C GLY A 57 -11.66 2.60 4.93
N THR A 58 -10.78 1.69 4.51
CA THR A 58 -9.35 1.71 4.88
C THR A 58 -8.63 2.95 4.34
N SER A 59 -9.04 3.52 3.21
CA SER A 59 -8.42 4.74 2.69
C SER A 59 -8.48 5.90 3.68
N ALA A 60 -9.60 6.09 4.39
CA ALA A 60 -9.75 7.16 5.38
C ALA A 60 -8.88 6.97 6.64
N MET A 61 -8.35 5.78 6.88
CA MET A 61 -7.47 5.47 8.01
C MET A 61 -6.00 5.79 7.72
N ALA A 62 -5.65 6.05 6.45
CA ALA A 62 -4.27 6.32 6.04
C ALA A 62 -3.83 7.74 6.39
N GLY A 63 -2.52 7.95 6.54
CA GLY A 63 -1.91 9.24 6.86
C GLY A 63 -1.98 10.29 5.74
N GLY A 64 -2.43 9.93 4.55
CA GLY A 64 -2.62 10.85 3.44
C GLY A 64 -1.43 11.01 2.50
N HIS A 65 -0.53 10.04 2.46
CA HIS A 65 0.51 9.98 1.44
C HIS A 65 -0.03 9.51 0.09
N PHE A 66 0.48 10.15 -0.97
CA PHE A 66 0.33 9.72 -2.37
C PHE A 66 1.72 9.59 -2.98
N TYR A 67 2.05 8.41 -3.52
CA TYR A 67 3.32 8.18 -4.18
C TYR A 67 3.24 8.66 -5.63
N LEU A 68 3.69 9.86 -5.88
CA LEU A 68 3.65 10.55 -7.16
C LEU A 68 5.01 11.16 -7.48
N GLY A 69 5.31 11.41 -8.75
CA GLY A 69 6.60 11.96 -9.16
C GLY A 69 6.57 12.52 -10.58
N GLY A 70 7.72 12.52 -11.22
CA GLY A 70 7.85 12.97 -12.61
C GLY A 70 7.91 14.48 -12.79
N GLY A 71 8.16 15.26 -11.71
CA GLY A 71 8.26 16.72 -11.76
C GLY A 71 6.98 17.42 -11.30
N THR A 72 6.38 16.96 -10.19
CA THR A 72 5.22 17.63 -9.58
C THR A 72 5.58 19.05 -9.10
N ALA A 73 4.57 19.90 -8.96
CA ALA A 73 4.79 21.28 -8.49
C ALA A 73 5.45 21.36 -7.08
N VAL A 74 5.29 20.33 -6.23
CA VAL A 74 6.01 20.26 -4.95
C VAL A 74 7.48 19.90 -5.16
N GLN A 75 7.78 18.94 -6.04
CA GLN A 75 9.16 18.58 -6.37
C GLN A 75 9.91 19.77 -6.97
N GLU A 76 9.30 20.49 -7.89
CA GLU A 76 9.90 21.69 -8.48
C GLU A 76 10.14 22.81 -7.43
N ALA A 77 9.13 23.11 -6.62
CA ALA A 77 9.21 24.18 -5.61
C ALA A 77 10.24 23.89 -4.51
N THR A 78 10.53 22.62 -4.23
CA THR A 78 11.49 22.20 -3.19
C THR A 78 12.90 21.91 -3.73
N GLY A 79 13.11 22.04 -5.04
CA GLY A 79 14.40 21.80 -5.67
C GLY A 79 14.79 20.31 -5.79
N HIS A 80 13.80 19.43 -5.86
CA HIS A 80 13.98 17.99 -6.03
C HIS A 80 13.44 17.54 -7.39
N PRO A 81 14.17 17.81 -8.50
CA PRO A 81 13.71 17.45 -9.83
C PRO A 81 13.55 15.94 -9.97
N ASP A 82 12.49 15.52 -10.67
CA ASP A 82 12.22 14.13 -11.00
C ASP A 82 11.68 14.06 -12.42
N THR A 83 11.73 12.87 -13.03
CA THR A 83 11.15 12.63 -14.34
C THR A 83 10.32 11.34 -14.34
N ALA A 84 9.35 11.26 -15.24
CA ALA A 84 8.57 10.05 -15.43
C ALA A 84 9.46 8.83 -15.75
N GLU A 85 10.55 9.03 -16.48
CA GLU A 85 11.51 7.98 -16.83
C GLU A 85 12.26 7.45 -15.60
N GLU A 86 12.74 8.33 -14.69
CA GLU A 86 13.42 7.91 -13.48
C GLU A 86 12.46 7.24 -12.49
N MET A 87 11.22 7.70 -12.44
CA MET A 87 10.17 7.04 -11.67
C MET A 87 9.83 5.65 -12.25
N GLU A 88 9.75 5.49 -13.59
CA GLU A 88 9.54 4.20 -14.27
C GLU A 88 10.68 3.22 -13.99
N LYS A 89 11.94 3.67 -14.06
CA LYS A 89 13.11 2.84 -13.71
C LYS A 89 13.03 2.34 -12.27
N TYR A 90 12.75 3.25 -11.32
CA TYR A 90 12.64 2.89 -9.92
C TYR A 90 11.51 1.90 -9.66
N LEU A 91 10.29 2.19 -10.12
CA LEU A 91 9.14 1.31 -9.91
C LEU A 91 9.33 -0.05 -10.58
N THR A 92 10.00 -0.11 -11.74
CA THR A 92 10.37 -1.37 -12.38
C THR A 92 11.37 -2.15 -11.53
N ALA A 93 12.37 -1.48 -10.96
CA ALA A 93 13.42 -2.12 -10.17
C ALA A 93 12.92 -2.67 -8.82
N VAL A 94 11.94 -2.02 -8.18
CA VAL A 94 11.38 -2.47 -6.89
C VAL A 94 10.25 -3.49 -7.06
N SER A 95 9.70 -3.66 -8.26
CA SER A 95 8.60 -4.60 -8.51
C SER A 95 9.11 -6.04 -8.61
N MET A 96 8.42 -6.97 -7.96
CA MET A 96 8.71 -8.41 -8.01
C MET A 96 8.42 -8.98 -9.42
N GLU A 97 7.29 -8.62 -10.00
CA GLU A 97 6.84 -8.97 -11.36
C GLU A 97 6.39 -7.70 -12.10
N PRO A 98 7.32 -6.90 -12.66
CA PRO A 98 6.97 -5.62 -13.28
C PRO A 98 5.88 -5.76 -14.34
N GLU A 99 4.86 -4.90 -14.29
CA GLU A 99 3.83 -4.74 -15.32
C GLU A 99 4.11 -3.45 -16.12
N PRO A 100 4.90 -3.51 -17.21
CA PRO A 100 5.48 -2.32 -17.87
C PRO A 100 4.43 -1.31 -18.35
N GLU A 101 3.28 -1.79 -18.82
CA GLU A 101 2.21 -0.91 -19.29
C GLU A 101 1.59 -0.09 -18.16
N LYS A 102 1.34 -0.72 -17.00
CA LYS A 102 0.81 -0.04 -15.83
C LYS A 102 1.82 0.94 -15.23
N ILE A 103 3.08 0.51 -15.07
CA ILE A 103 4.16 1.35 -14.53
C ILE A 103 4.33 2.58 -15.42
N ARG A 104 4.46 2.40 -16.74
CA ARG A 104 4.63 3.49 -17.71
C ARG A 104 3.46 4.46 -17.68
N ALA A 105 2.21 3.95 -17.70
CA ALA A 105 1.03 4.80 -17.66
C ALA A 105 0.96 5.61 -16.37
N TYR A 106 1.24 4.98 -15.21
CA TYR A 106 1.26 5.65 -13.92
C TYR A 106 2.31 6.77 -13.84
N CYS A 107 3.53 6.50 -14.32
CA CYS A 107 4.61 7.48 -14.33
C CYS A 107 4.34 8.63 -15.30
N ALA A 108 3.89 8.33 -16.51
CA ALA A 108 3.61 9.34 -17.53
C ALA A 108 2.49 10.31 -17.12
N ASP A 109 1.46 9.79 -16.45
CA ASP A 109 0.29 10.58 -16.04
C ASP A 109 0.42 11.14 -14.60
N SER A 110 1.54 10.90 -13.90
CA SER A 110 1.67 11.18 -12.46
C SER A 110 1.50 12.66 -12.13
N VAL A 111 2.07 13.57 -12.95
CA VAL A 111 1.92 15.03 -12.76
C VAL A 111 0.48 15.47 -13.00
N GLU A 112 -0.17 15.00 -14.08
CA GLU A 112 -1.58 15.31 -14.36
C GLU A 112 -2.49 14.77 -13.24
N HIS A 113 -2.16 13.61 -12.69
CA HIS A 113 -2.92 13.05 -11.59
C HIS A 113 -2.71 13.85 -10.28
N PHE A 114 -1.49 14.32 -10.02
CA PHE A 114 -1.19 15.24 -8.92
C PHE A 114 -2.04 16.52 -9.03
N ASP A 115 -2.05 17.16 -10.21
CA ASP A 115 -2.84 18.37 -10.46
C ASP A 115 -4.34 18.12 -10.27
N TRP A 116 -4.82 16.95 -10.70
CA TRP A 116 -6.21 16.55 -10.50
C TRP A 116 -6.56 16.38 -9.02
N LEU A 117 -5.65 15.83 -8.20
CA LEU A 117 -5.86 15.72 -6.74
C LEU A 117 -5.94 17.11 -6.10
N GLU A 118 -5.08 18.05 -6.48
CA GLU A 118 -5.16 19.42 -5.99
C GLU A 118 -6.48 20.11 -6.44
N ALA A 119 -6.96 19.83 -7.65
CA ALA A 119 -8.23 20.36 -8.13
C ALA A 119 -9.47 19.83 -7.36
N LEU A 120 -9.31 18.85 -6.47
CA LEU A 120 -10.35 18.46 -5.51
C LEU A 120 -10.57 19.50 -4.40
N GLY A 121 -9.67 20.47 -4.25
CA GLY A 121 -9.84 21.61 -3.36
C GLY A 121 -8.87 21.71 -2.19
N PHE A 122 -7.75 21.03 -2.22
CA PHE A 122 -6.62 21.25 -1.30
C PHE A 122 -5.32 21.37 -2.10
N GLU A 123 -4.30 21.92 -1.44
CA GLU A 123 -2.94 22.00 -1.99
C GLU A 123 -1.99 21.23 -1.10
N PHE A 124 -1.10 20.44 -1.71
CA PHE A 124 0.06 19.90 -1.02
C PHE A 124 1.01 21.05 -0.66
N GLU A 125 1.51 21.09 0.58
CA GLU A 125 2.44 22.13 1.01
C GLU A 125 3.74 22.05 0.19
N ARG A 126 4.22 23.21 -0.31
CA ARG A 126 5.45 23.29 -1.12
C ARG A 126 6.70 23.28 -0.22
N SER A 127 6.82 22.23 0.59
CA SER A 127 7.91 22.02 1.55
C SER A 127 8.36 20.55 1.57
N PHE A 128 9.60 20.35 2.01
CA PHE A 128 10.24 19.04 2.05
C PHE A 128 10.67 18.68 3.47
N TYR A 129 10.40 17.44 3.89
CA TYR A 129 10.91 16.87 5.13
C TYR A 129 12.20 16.10 4.84
N PRO A 130 13.37 16.54 5.40
CA PRO A 130 14.67 16.01 5.00
C PRO A 130 15.06 14.70 5.68
N ASP A 131 14.48 14.41 6.84
CA ASP A 131 14.84 13.27 7.66
C ASP A 131 14.03 12.02 7.29
N LYS A 132 14.45 10.88 7.83
CA LYS A 132 13.70 9.64 7.67
C LYS A 132 12.67 9.51 8.78
N ALA A 133 11.41 9.36 8.38
CA ALA A 133 10.28 9.11 9.26
C ALA A 133 9.31 8.13 8.60
N VAL A 134 8.43 7.53 9.38
CA VAL A 134 7.31 6.74 8.83
C VAL A 134 6.32 7.66 8.13
N ILE A 135 6.14 8.87 8.70
CA ILE A 135 5.31 9.93 8.15
C ILE A 135 5.85 11.28 8.62
N GLN A 136 5.65 12.35 7.82
CA GLN A 136 6.01 13.70 8.23
C GLN A 136 5.27 14.09 9.51
N PRO A 137 5.98 14.56 10.56
CA PRO A 137 5.34 14.93 11.83
C PRO A 137 4.44 16.16 11.71
N GLU A 138 4.72 17.03 10.76
CA GLU A 138 3.96 18.26 10.49
C GLU A 138 3.28 18.18 9.12
N THR A 139 3.20 19.30 8.39
CA THR A 139 2.42 19.44 7.15
C THR A 139 3.26 19.41 5.88
N GLN A 140 4.58 19.13 5.98
CA GLN A 140 5.45 19.09 4.79
C GLN A 140 4.86 18.20 3.70
N GLY A 141 4.81 18.74 2.48
CA GLY A 141 4.16 18.10 1.36
C GLY A 141 5.00 17.04 0.64
N LEU A 142 6.31 16.90 0.96
CA LEU A 142 7.19 15.97 0.24
C LEU A 142 8.19 15.28 1.17
N MET A 143 8.42 13.99 0.95
CA MET A 143 9.41 13.18 1.67
C MET A 143 9.84 11.97 0.82
N TYR A 144 11.02 11.42 1.10
CA TYR A 144 11.38 10.07 0.65
C TYR A 144 10.58 9.02 1.45
N THR A 145 9.75 8.23 0.79
CA THR A 145 8.83 7.28 1.43
C THR A 145 9.01 5.83 1.00
N GLY A 146 10.06 5.54 0.23
CA GLY A 146 10.39 4.21 -0.24
C GLY A 146 11.88 3.89 -0.08
N ASN A 147 12.41 3.15 -1.04
CA ASN A 147 13.81 2.73 -1.11
C ASN A 147 14.61 3.51 -2.16
N GLU A 148 14.17 4.72 -2.52
CA GLU A 148 14.77 5.52 -3.60
C GLU A 148 16.25 5.84 -3.34
N GLN A 149 16.66 5.92 -2.08
CA GLN A 149 18.03 6.19 -1.66
C GLN A 149 18.80 4.92 -1.24
N VAL A 150 18.23 3.73 -1.43
CA VAL A 150 18.78 2.44 -0.98
C VAL A 150 19.41 1.70 -2.14
N TRP A 151 20.59 1.11 -1.94
CA TRP A 151 21.22 0.23 -2.92
C TRP A 151 20.35 -1.04 -3.17
N PRO A 152 20.23 -1.53 -4.41
CA PRO A 152 20.82 -1.01 -5.64
C PRO A 152 19.95 0.04 -6.36
N PHE A 153 18.82 0.44 -5.80
CA PHE A 153 17.81 1.27 -6.47
C PHE A 153 18.34 2.67 -6.79
N ASP A 154 19.19 3.23 -5.92
CA ASP A 154 19.81 4.54 -6.11
C ASP A 154 20.88 4.59 -7.22
N GLU A 155 21.34 3.42 -7.70
CA GLU A 155 22.20 3.30 -8.87
C GLU A 155 21.41 3.02 -10.16
N LEU A 156 20.19 2.44 -10.02
CA LEU A 156 19.32 2.07 -11.15
C LEU A 156 18.43 3.23 -11.61
N ALA A 157 18.10 4.14 -10.71
CA ALA A 157 17.31 5.34 -10.99
C ALA A 157 17.84 6.51 -10.17
N VAL A 158 17.73 7.73 -10.70
CA VAL A 158 18.06 8.94 -9.94
C VAL A 158 17.11 9.07 -8.75
N PRO A 159 17.63 9.12 -7.50
CA PRO A 159 16.78 9.22 -6.32
C PRO A 159 16.00 10.55 -6.28
N ALA A 160 14.69 10.46 -6.15
CA ALA A 160 13.82 11.62 -5.93
C ALA A 160 12.79 11.31 -4.85
N PRO A 161 12.41 12.28 -3.98
CA PRO A 161 11.33 12.10 -3.04
C PRO A 161 10.00 12.10 -3.79
N ARG A 162 9.15 11.07 -3.55
CA ARG A 162 7.88 10.85 -4.25
C ARG A 162 6.68 10.72 -3.32
N GLY A 163 6.90 10.72 -2.01
CA GLY A 163 5.83 10.70 -1.02
C GLY A 163 5.23 12.07 -0.80
N HIS A 164 4.11 12.36 -1.49
CA HIS A 164 3.34 13.59 -1.33
C HIS A 164 2.31 13.41 -0.23
N LYS A 165 2.32 14.29 0.77
CA LYS A 165 1.39 14.24 1.90
C LYS A 165 0.44 15.43 1.88
N VAL A 166 -0.83 15.15 2.13
CA VAL A 166 -1.84 16.19 2.37
C VAL A 166 -1.48 17.02 3.62
N PRO A 167 -1.89 18.30 3.71
CA PRO A 167 -1.44 19.22 4.76
C PRO A 167 -2.14 18.98 6.12
N VAL A 168 -2.02 17.75 6.63
CA VAL A 168 -2.54 17.33 7.94
C VAL A 168 -1.36 16.80 8.75
N PRO A 169 -1.08 17.31 9.97
CA PRO A 169 0.02 16.82 10.80
C PRO A 169 -0.13 15.34 11.20
N GLY A 170 0.99 14.63 11.26
CA GLY A 170 1.04 13.26 11.77
C GLY A 170 0.41 12.22 10.84
N ASP A 171 0.05 11.08 11.40
CA ASP A 171 -0.32 9.84 10.70
C ASP A 171 -1.83 9.56 10.65
N THR A 172 -2.65 10.41 11.25
CA THR A 172 -4.09 10.20 11.33
C THR A 172 -4.89 11.26 10.60
N GLY A 173 -5.93 10.83 9.90
CA GLY A 173 -6.92 11.73 9.30
C GLY A 173 -6.51 12.38 7.97
N GLY A 174 -5.26 12.23 7.51
CA GLY A 174 -4.82 12.85 6.26
C GLY A 174 -5.65 12.41 5.06
N ALA A 175 -5.82 11.12 4.86
CA ALA A 175 -6.62 10.63 3.75
C ALA A 175 -8.13 10.81 3.92
N SER A 176 -8.64 11.03 5.14
CA SER A 176 -10.04 11.42 5.35
C SER A 176 -10.34 12.74 4.65
N LEU A 177 -9.43 13.71 4.69
CA LEU A 177 -9.57 14.97 3.97
C LEU A 177 -9.81 14.75 2.48
N VAL A 178 -9.02 13.85 1.86
CA VAL A 178 -9.18 13.54 0.42
C VAL A 178 -10.51 12.85 0.15
N VAL A 179 -10.90 11.87 0.98
CA VAL A 179 -12.18 11.18 0.85
C VAL A 179 -13.34 12.15 0.95
N ASP A 180 -13.32 13.09 1.92
CA ASP A 180 -14.36 14.11 2.09
C ASP A 180 -14.47 15.01 0.86
N LEU A 181 -13.34 15.39 0.26
CA LEU A 181 -13.33 16.19 -0.97
C LEU A 181 -13.86 15.42 -2.18
N VAL A 182 -13.51 14.13 -2.29
CA VAL A 182 -14.08 13.24 -3.32
C VAL A 182 -15.58 13.12 -3.14
N VAL A 183 -16.08 12.92 -1.93
CA VAL A 183 -17.54 12.84 -1.64
C VAL A 183 -18.23 14.15 -2.01
N LYS A 184 -17.69 15.31 -1.61
CA LYS A 184 -18.23 16.62 -2.03
C LYS A 184 -18.25 16.79 -3.55
N ARG A 185 -17.22 16.26 -4.23
CA ARG A 185 -17.20 16.29 -5.69
C ARG A 185 -18.29 15.42 -6.29
N LEU A 186 -18.54 14.21 -5.77
CA LEU A 186 -19.62 13.32 -6.18
C LEU A 186 -20.99 14.00 -6.03
N GLU A 187 -21.24 14.64 -4.89
CA GLU A 187 -22.46 15.41 -4.65
C GLU A 187 -22.64 16.54 -5.67
N SER A 188 -21.54 17.28 -5.95
CA SER A 188 -21.57 18.40 -6.91
C SER A 188 -21.89 18.00 -8.35
N VAL A 189 -21.57 16.77 -8.74
CA VAL A 189 -21.87 16.22 -10.07
C VAL A 189 -23.11 15.32 -10.08
N GLY A 190 -23.86 15.25 -8.96
CA GLY A 190 -25.13 14.55 -8.86
C GLY A 190 -25.03 13.03 -8.87
N VAL A 191 -23.93 12.45 -8.43
CA VAL A 191 -23.78 11.00 -8.28
C VAL A 191 -24.54 10.51 -7.05
N GLU A 192 -25.42 9.51 -7.26
CA GLU A 192 -26.12 8.85 -6.15
C GLU A 192 -25.17 7.90 -5.41
N VAL A 193 -25.14 8.03 -4.08
CA VAL A 193 -24.43 7.10 -3.19
C VAL A 193 -25.43 6.42 -2.27
N ARG A 194 -25.42 5.08 -2.24
CA ARG A 194 -26.20 4.28 -1.29
C ARG A 194 -25.29 3.75 -0.21
N PHE A 195 -25.38 4.33 0.97
CA PHE A 195 -24.73 3.84 2.16
C PHE A 195 -25.47 2.64 2.78
N GLN A 196 -24.78 1.85 3.59
CA GLN A 196 -25.29 0.62 4.21
C GLN A 196 -25.84 -0.38 3.16
N ALA A 197 -25.34 -0.29 1.94
CA ALA A 197 -25.75 -1.07 0.79
C ALA A 197 -24.56 -1.78 0.16
N GLY A 198 -24.43 -3.09 0.38
CA GLY A 198 -23.32 -3.89 -0.13
C GLY A 198 -23.72 -4.73 -1.34
N ALA A 199 -22.85 -4.79 -2.35
CA ALA A 199 -22.95 -5.78 -3.42
C ALA A 199 -22.85 -7.20 -2.84
N ARG A 200 -23.59 -8.15 -3.43
CA ARG A 200 -23.63 -9.56 -3.00
C ARG A 200 -23.17 -10.52 -4.08
N ARG A 201 -23.66 -10.35 -5.28
CA ARG A 201 -23.33 -11.14 -6.46
C ARG A 201 -23.30 -10.26 -7.70
N LEU A 202 -22.50 -10.62 -8.66
CA LEU A 202 -22.56 -10.05 -10.01
C LEU A 202 -23.74 -10.66 -10.77
N VAL A 203 -24.27 -9.93 -11.75
CA VAL A 203 -25.25 -10.45 -12.70
C VAL A 203 -24.61 -10.49 -14.08
N CYS A 204 -24.65 -11.66 -14.73
CA CYS A 204 -24.06 -11.89 -16.05
C CYS A 204 -25.13 -12.28 -17.07
N ASP A 205 -24.94 -11.85 -18.31
CA ASP A 205 -25.74 -12.32 -19.47
C ASP A 205 -25.30 -13.74 -19.94
N GLU A 206 -25.87 -14.17 -21.05
CA GLU A 206 -25.59 -15.51 -21.62
C GLU A 206 -24.16 -15.66 -22.15
N ASP A 207 -23.53 -14.54 -22.55
CA ASP A 207 -22.15 -14.48 -23.05
C ASP A 207 -21.12 -14.33 -21.92
N GLY A 208 -21.58 -14.26 -20.65
CA GLY A 208 -20.73 -14.05 -19.48
C GLY A 208 -20.26 -12.60 -19.28
N ARG A 209 -20.87 -11.64 -19.98
CA ARG A 209 -20.68 -10.21 -19.74
C ARG A 209 -21.36 -9.82 -18.43
N VAL A 210 -20.70 -9.03 -17.59
CA VAL A 210 -21.31 -8.45 -16.41
C VAL A 210 -22.25 -7.33 -16.83
N VAL A 211 -23.53 -7.43 -16.40
CA VAL A 211 -24.62 -6.52 -16.77
C VAL A 211 -25.35 -5.94 -15.55
N GLY A 212 -24.80 -6.16 -14.34
CA GLY A 212 -25.35 -5.60 -13.13
C GLY A 212 -24.87 -6.27 -11.86
N VAL A 213 -25.47 -5.89 -10.75
CA VAL A 213 -25.18 -6.40 -9.42
C VAL A 213 -26.45 -6.67 -8.61
N GLU A 214 -26.42 -7.72 -7.79
CA GLU A 214 -27.32 -7.87 -6.64
C GLU A 214 -26.78 -7.08 -5.46
N TRP A 215 -27.61 -6.29 -4.81
CA TRP A 215 -27.24 -5.55 -3.62
C TRP A 215 -28.19 -5.83 -2.45
N LYS A 216 -27.70 -5.58 -1.23
CA LYS A 216 -28.48 -5.75 0.00
C LYS A 216 -28.10 -4.70 1.04
N SER A 217 -29.11 -4.15 1.71
CA SER A 217 -29.01 -3.37 2.94
C SER A 217 -29.66 -4.13 4.11
N LEU A 218 -29.82 -3.47 5.24
CA LEU A 218 -30.58 -4.03 6.38
C LEU A 218 -32.08 -4.14 6.06
N GLU A 219 -32.61 -3.19 5.30
CA GLU A 219 -34.07 -3.04 5.09
C GLU A 219 -34.53 -3.51 3.71
N SER A 220 -33.64 -3.56 2.73
CA SER A 220 -33.98 -3.82 1.33
C SER A 220 -32.90 -4.56 0.58
N SER A 221 -33.29 -5.14 -0.54
CA SER A 221 -32.38 -5.76 -1.51
C SER A 221 -32.97 -5.66 -2.90
N GLY A 222 -32.15 -5.79 -3.92
CA GLY A 222 -32.60 -5.72 -5.30
C GLY A 222 -31.46 -5.94 -6.29
N PHE A 223 -31.78 -5.68 -7.55
CA PHE A 223 -30.85 -5.81 -8.66
C PHE A 223 -30.71 -4.46 -9.37
N ILE A 224 -29.48 -4.04 -9.62
CA ILE A 224 -29.17 -2.84 -10.39
C ILE A 224 -28.60 -3.29 -11.74
N ARG A 225 -29.24 -2.85 -12.81
CA ARG A 225 -28.73 -3.04 -14.17
C ARG A 225 -27.64 -2.00 -14.45
N ALA A 226 -26.51 -2.44 -14.96
CA ALA A 226 -25.42 -1.56 -15.34
C ALA A 226 -24.72 -2.06 -16.59
N LYS A 227 -24.23 -1.14 -17.42
CA LYS A 227 -23.39 -1.49 -18.59
C LYS A 227 -21.97 -1.88 -18.15
N SER A 228 -21.52 -1.33 -17.01
CA SER A 228 -20.22 -1.62 -16.41
C SER A 228 -20.30 -1.62 -14.88
N VAL A 229 -19.52 -2.49 -14.23
CA VAL A 229 -19.35 -2.58 -12.78
C VAL A 229 -17.89 -2.37 -12.44
N VAL A 230 -17.57 -1.41 -11.57
CA VAL A 230 -16.23 -1.18 -11.04
C VAL A 230 -16.17 -1.67 -9.60
N ILE A 231 -15.37 -2.71 -9.34
CA ILE A 231 -15.13 -3.23 -7.98
C ILE A 231 -13.99 -2.44 -7.35
N ALA A 232 -14.27 -1.75 -6.24
CA ALA A 232 -13.32 -0.96 -5.44
C ALA A 232 -13.53 -1.22 -3.94
N ALA A 233 -13.76 -2.50 -3.57
CA ALA A 233 -14.27 -2.93 -2.28
C ALA A 233 -13.19 -3.28 -1.24
N GLY A 234 -11.94 -2.85 -1.46
CA GLY A 234 -10.83 -3.08 -0.55
C GLY A 234 -10.20 -4.47 -0.66
N GLY A 235 -9.22 -4.75 0.20
CA GLY A 235 -8.48 -6.01 0.26
C GLY A 235 -9.16 -7.09 1.12
N PHE A 236 -8.35 -7.98 1.72
CA PHE A 236 -8.89 -9.10 2.50
C PHE A 236 -8.25 -9.28 3.88
N VAL A 237 -7.52 -8.29 4.38
CA VAL A 237 -6.78 -8.39 5.65
C VAL A 237 -7.68 -8.67 6.86
N MET A 238 -8.96 -8.29 6.79
CA MET A 238 -9.95 -8.54 7.85
C MET A 238 -10.71 -9.86 7.70
N ASN A 239 -10.33 -10.70 6.72
CA ASN A 239 -10.85 -12.06 6.59
C ASN A 239 -9.81 -13.08 7.07
N PRO A 240 -9.89 -13.58 8.31
CA PRO A 240 -8.87 -14.45 8.90
C PRO A 240 -8.73 -15.79 8.19
N GLU A 241 -9.75 -16.24 7.47
CA GLU A 241 -9.71 -17.49 6.70
C GLU A 241 -8.90 -17.27 5.42
N MET A 242 -9.17 -16.20 4.66
CA MET A 242 -8.37 -15.85 3.48
C MET A 242 -6.92 -15.50 3.85
N VAL A 243 -6.71 -14.81 4.98
CA VAL A 243 -5.35 -14.49 5.46
C VAL A 243 -4.59 -15.77 5.81
N ARG A 244 -5.20 -16.74 6.50
CA ARG A 244 -4.54 -18.03 6.80
C ARG A 244 -4.25 -18.84 5.54
N GLU A 245 -5.14 -18.79 4.57
CA GLU A 245 -4.99 -19.53 3.30
C GLU A 245 -3.89 -18.92 2.42
N HIS A 246 -3.89 -17.60 2.26
CA HIS A 246 -3.05 -16.95 1.27
C HIS A 246 -1.79 -16.30 1.89
N VAL A 247 -1.88 -15.70 3.07
CA VAL A 247 -0.79 -14.94 3.71
C VAL A 247 -0.61 -15.39 5.17
N PRO A 248 -0.26 -16.66 5.43
CA PRO A 248 -0.19 -17.20 6.80
C PRO A 248 0.76 -16.43 7.71
N ARG A 249 1.84 -15.84 7.18
CA ARG A 249 2.76 -14.97 7.92
C ARG A 249 2.08 -13.72 8.51
N LEU A 250 0.96 -13.28 7.95
CA LEU A 250 0.17 -12.16 8.47
C LEU A 250 -0.89 -12.61 9.48
N ALA A 251 -1.27 -13.90 9.48
CA ALA A 251 -2.33 -14.44 10.33
C ALA A 251 -2.04 -14.35 11.83
N GLU A 252 -0.77 -14.36 12.22
CA GLU A 252 -0.32 -14.33 13.62
C GLU A 252 -0.03 -12.90 14.12
N LYS A 253 -0.33 -11.88 13.32
CA LYS A 253 -0.03 -10.49 13.67
C LYS A 253 -1.12 -9.87 14.52
N PRO A 254 -0.76 -9.08 15.55
CA PRO A 254 -1.73 -8.43 16.41
C PRO A 254 -2.47 -7.26 15.73
N TYR A 255 -1.87 -6.62 14.72
CA TYR A 255 -2.41 -5.43 14.10
C TYR A 255 -2.68 -5.62 12.60
N THR A 256 -3.96 -5.51 12.22
CA THR A 256 -4.39 -5.44 10.84
C THR A 256 -4.67 -3.99 10.47
N LEU A 257 -4.01 -3.50 9.41
CA LEU A 257 -4.24 -2.16 8.89
C LEU A 257 -5.36 -2.23 7.84
N GLY A 258 -6.60 -2.20 8.30
CA GLY A 258 -7.77 -2.27 7.42
C GLY A 258 -9.08 -2.01 8.14
N SER A 259 -10.05 -1.54 7.39
CA SER A 259 -11.42 -1.38 7.88
C SER A 259 -12.10 -2.74 8.04
N THR A 260 -13.12 -2.82 8.88
CA THR A 260 -13.88 -4.05 9.14
C THR A 260 -14.38 -4.76 7.86
N TYR A 261 -14.50 -4.02 6.77
CA TYR A 261 -15.03 -4.50 5.49
C TYR A 261 -13.97 -4.91 4.47
N ASP A 262 -12.70 -4.90 4.82
CA ASP A 262 -11.61 -5.49 4.01
C ASP A 262 -11.63 -7.02 4.13
N ASP A 263 -12.77 -7.62 3.77
CA ASP A 263 -13.05 -9.05 3.93
C ASP A 263 -12.88 -9.88 2.65
N GLY A 264 -12.35 -9.28 1.60
CA GLY A 264 -12.07 -9.94 0.31
C GLY A 264 -13.31 -10.16 -0.56
N LEU A 265 -14.46 -9.58 -0.24
CA LEU A 265 -15.68 -9.77 -1.03
C LEU A 265 -15.48 -9.32 -2.48
N GLY A 266 -14.84 -8.17 -2.71
CA GLY A 266 -14.57 -7.67 -4.07
C GLY A 266 -13.77 -8.65 -4.91
N ILE A 267 -12.71 -9.21 -4.34
CA ILE A 267 -11.87 -10.23 -5.01
C ILE A 267 -12.71 -11.49 -5.33
N ARG A 268 -13.49 -11.98 -4.37
CA ARG A 268 -14.34 -13.17 -4.55
C ARG A 268 -15.44 -12.97 -5.59
N LEU A 269 -16.00 -11.76 -5.69
CA LEU A 269 -16.96 -11.41 -6.76
C LEU A 269 -16.33 -11.54 -8.16
N GLY A 270 -15.10 -11.02 -8.32
CA GLY A 270 -14.35 -11.18 -9.57
C GLY A 270 -14.02 -12.63 -9.89
N LEU A 271 -13.52 -13.39 -8.89
CA LEU A 271 -13.23 -14.83 -9.03
C LEU A 271 -14.48 -15.62 -9.48
N GLY A 272 -15.66 -15.31 -8.91
CA GLY A 272 -16.94 -15.92 -9.32
C GLY A 272 -17.30 -15.66 -10.78
N ALA A 273 -16.88 -14.52 -11.34
CA ALA A 273 -17.04 -14.20 -12.76
C ALA A 273 -15.95 -14.82 -13.66
N GLY A 274 -15.00 -15.59 -13.10
CA GLY A 274 -13.92 -16.25 -13.82
C GLY A 274 -12.65 -15.40 -13.94
N ALA A 275 -12.45 -14.42 -13.04
CA ALA A 275 -11.24 -13.62 -13.01
C ALA A 275 -10.02 -14.42 -12.53
N GLN A 276 -8.83 -13.94 -12.91
CA GLN A 276 -7.56 -14.32 -12.29
C GLN A 276 -7.27 -13.39 -11.10
N ALA A 277 -6.73 -13.94 -10.01
CA ALA A 277 -6.09 -13.17 -8.95
C ALA A 277 -4.57 -13.33 -9.02
N LYS A 278 -3.82 -12.30 -8.60
CA LYS A 278 -2.36 -12.26 -8.56
C LYS A 278 -1.88 -11.85 -7.17
N HIS A 279 -0.67 -12.26 -6.82
CA HIS A 279 0.05 -11.85 -5.59
C HIS A 279 -0.75 -12.04 -4.31
N MET A 280 -1.66 -13.03 -4.28
CA MET A 280 -2.52 -13.28 -3.12
C MET A 280 -1.74 -13.67 -1.86
N ASP A 281 -0.53 -14.19 -2.02
CA ASP A 281 0.42 -14.54 -0.96
C ASP A 281 1.24 -13.35 -0.45
N GLN A 282 1.04 -12.15 -1.00
CA GLN A 282 1.83 -10.97 -0.70
C GLN A 282 1.11 -10.02 0.26
N CYS A 283 1.91 -9.35 1.09
CA CYS A 283 1.44 -8.37 2.04
C CYS A 283 2.50 -7.29 2.30
N PHE A 284 2.03 -6.17 2.79
CA PHE A 284 2.86 -5.19 3.48
C PHE A 284 2.89 -5.55 4.96
N VAL A 285 4.07 -5.57 5.57
CA VAL A 285 4.25 -5.67 7.01
C VAL A 285 5.25 -4.63 7.50
N THR A 286 5.05 -4.13 8.71
CA THR A 286 5.93 -3.12 9.27
C THR A 286 6.01 -3.20 10.79
N ALA A 287 7.23 -3.08 11.32
CA ALA A 287 7.55 -2.76 12.70
C ALA A 287 8.75 -1.78 12.65
N PRO A 288 8.51 -0.47 12.45
CA PRO A 288 9.57 0.50 12.23
C PRO A 288 10.44 0.67 13.47
N VAL A 289 11.75 0.75 13.25
CA VAL A 289 12.75 1.07 14.28
C VAL A 289 13.04 2.57 14.36
N TYR A 290 12.48 3.35 13.47
CA TYR A 290 12.57 4.81 13.43
C TYR A 290 11.18 5.46 13.25
N PRO A 291 10.92 6.69 13.76
CA PRO A 291 11.80 7.48 14.61
C PRO A 291 12.14 6.79 15.94
N PRO A 292 13.25 7.11 16.62
CA PRO A 292 14.24 8.14 16.30
C PRO A 292 15.22 7.73 15.19
N VAL A 293 15.70 8.71 14.43
CA VAL A 293 16.62 8.47 13.29
C VAL A 293 17.98 7.89 13.71
N GLU A 294 18.37 8.14 14.94
CA GLU A 294 19.58 7.63 15.57
C GLU A 294 19.64 6.11 15.59
N HIS A 295 18.52 5.41 15.64
CA HIS A 295 18.46 3.96 15.56
C HIS A 295 18.94 3.42 14.22
N LEU A 296 18.89 4.23 13.15
CA LEU A 296 19.45 3.83 11.85
C LEU A 296 20.98 3.76 11.86
N THR A 297 21.65 4.34 12.86
CA THR A 297 23.10 4.20 13.01
C THR A 297 23.53 2.85 13.61
N GLY A 298 22.60 2.17 14.32
CA GLY A 298 22.81 0.81 14.83
C GLY A 298 22.89 -0.23 13.70
N ILE A 299 22.93 -1.49 14.07
CA ILE A 299 22.93 -2.61 13.12
C ILE A 299 21.78 -3.58 13.40
N ILE A 300 21.19 -4.13 12.35
CA ILE A 300 20.18 -5.19 12.48
C ILE A 300 20.83 -6.54 12.17
N VAL A 301 20.77 -7.46 13.15
CA VAL A 301 21.39 -8.79 13.05
C VAL A 301 20.37 -9.90 13.27
N ASN A 302 20.63 -11.06 12.67
CA ASN A 302 19.89 -12.29 12.92
C ASN A 302 20.40 -13.07 14.14
N VAL A 303 19.79 -14.23 14.43
CA VAL A 303 20.19 -15.12 15.53
C VAL A 303 21.62 -15.68 15.39
N ASN A 304 22.24 -15.60 14.22
CA ASN A 304 23.64 -15.96 14.02
C ASN A 304 24.61 -14.79 14.29
N GLY A 305 24.10 -13.59 14.62
CA GLY A 305 24.89 -12.37 14.78
C GLY A 305 25.31 -11.72 13.45
N GLU A 306 24.66 -12.03 12.34
CA GLU A 306 24.97 -11.55 10.99
C GLU A 306 24.01 -10.43 10.57
N ARG A 307 24.53 -9.33 10.01
CA ARG A 307 23.73 -8.31 9.33
C ARG A 307 23.16 -8.86 8.03
N PHE A 308 21.95 -8.45 7.67
CA PHE A 308 21.25 -8.98 6.49
C PHE A 308 20.49 -7.92 5.67
N VAL A 309 20.43 -6.68 6.13
CA VAL A 309 19.73 -5.59 5.46
C VAL A 309 20.42 -4.25 5.75
N ASP A 310 20.38 -3.33 4.77
CA ASP A 310 20.70 -1.91 5.04
C ASP A 310 19.61 -1.35 5.98
N GLU A 311 20.01 -0.96 7.17
CA GLU A 311 19.15 -0.40 8.21
C GLU A 311 18.48 0.91 7.77
N GLY A 312 19.10 1.62 6.80
CA GLY A 312 18.53 2.78 6.14
C GLY A 312 17.40 2.47 5.14
N SER A 313 17.06 1.21 4.90
CA SER A 313 15.96 0.81 4.04
C SER A 313 14.59 1.30 4.54
N TYR A 314 13.60 1.26 3.69
CA TYR A 314 12.21 1.52 4.09
C TYR A 314 11.75 0.45 5.11
N HIS A 315 10.99 0.86 6.11
CA HIS A 315 10.65 0.01 7.27
C HIS A 315 9.92 -1.29 6.92
N SER A 316 9.14 -1.33 5.83
CA SER A 316 8.54 -2.57 5.38
C SER A 316 9.59 -3.53 4.81
N ARG A 317 10.59 -3.02 4.08
CA ARG A 317 11.69 -3.83 3.57
C ARG A 317 12.51 -4.47 4.70
N THR A 318 12.86 -3.69 5.72
CA THR A 318 13.56 -4.23 6.91
C THR A 318 12.72 -5.27 7.64
N SER A 319 11.42 -5.06 7.77
CA SER A 319 10.48 -5.97 8.40
C SER A 319 10.34 -7.30 7.64
N GLU A 320 10.20 -7.27 6.32
CA GLU A 320 10.14 -8.46 5.49
C GLU A 320 11.43 -9.30 5.60
N PHE A 321 12.60 -8.66 5.52
CA PHE A 321 13.86 -9.35 5.68
C PHE A 321 14.06 -9.93 7.09
N ALA A 322 13.58 -9.24 8.13
CA ALA A 322 13.65 -9.76 9.51
C ALA A 322 12.81 -11.03 9.68
N MET A 323 11.63 -11.08 9.07
CA MET A 323 10.75 -12.26 9.10
C MET A 323 11.31 -13.46 8.34
N GLU A 324 12.20 -13.25 7.37
CA GLU A 324 12.85 -14.30 6.59
C GLU A 324 14.10 -14.87 7.27
N GLN A 325 14.57 -14.27 8.37
CA GLN A 325 15.76 -14.75 9.07
C GLN A 325 15.50 -16.10 9.77
N PRO A 326 16.56 -16.88 10.09
CA PRO A 326 16.41 -18.14 10.81
C PRO A 326 15.55 -17.97 12.06
N ASP A 327 14.59 -18.86 12.26
CA ASP A 327 13.59 -18.81 13.34
C ASP A 327 12.74 -17.52 13.35
N SER A 328 12.77 -16.72 12.27
CA SER A 328 12.19 -15.36 12.20
C SER A 328 12.65 -14.47 13.36
N LYS A 329 13.94 -14.59 13.73
CA LYS A 329 14.55 -13.82 14.83
C LYS A 329 15.52 -12.78 14.27
N ALA A 330 15.34 -11.55 14.73
CA ALA A 330 16.22 -10.42 14.40
C ALA A 330 16.25 -9.42 15.56
N PHE A 331 17.37 -8.71 15.67
CA PHE A 331 17.63 -7.75 16.73
C PHE A 331 18.24 -6.47 16.14
N LEU A 332 17.73 -5.31 16.56
CA LEU A 332 18.43 -4.05 16.37
C LEU A 332 19.41 -3.88 17.54
N ILE A 333 20.67 -3.68 17.25
CA ILE A 333 21.74 -3.44 18.21
C ILE A 333 22.19 -1.99 18.11
N VAL A 334 22.26 -1.30 19.23
CA VAL A 334 22.79 0.06 19.36
C VAL A 334 23.70 0.16 20.57
N ASP A 335 24.66 1.07 20.53
CA ASP A 335 25.47 1.42 21.72
C ASP A 335 24.78 2.53 22.55
N GLU A 336 25.34 2.87 23.69
CA GLU A 336 24.82 3.89 24.62
C GLU A 336 24.62 5.26 23.92
N ALA A 337 25.52 5.62 23.01
CA ALA A 337 25.49 6.92 22.34
C ALA A 337 24.27 7.09 21.41
N HIS A 338 23.72 5.99 20.91
CA HIS A 338 22.63 5.96 19.92
C HIS A 338 21.32 5.41 20.49
N LEU A 339 21.31 4.99 21.77
CA LEU A 339 20.12 4.44 22.41
C LEU A 339 19.09 5.54 22.69
N GLN A 340 17.92 5.40 22.11
CA GLN A 340 16.76 6.25 22.39
C GLN A 340 15.49 5.40 22.49
N GLN A 341 14.42 5.97 23.07
CA GLN A 341 13.12 5.31 23.08
C GLN A 341 12.47 5.42 21.70
N THR A 342 11.92 4.30 21.21
CA THR A 342 11.17 4.29 19.95
C THR A 342 9.83 4.99 20.08
N ASP A 343 9.46 5.82 19.10
CA ASP A 343 8.20 6.57 19.14
C ASP A 343 6.96 5.67 19.07
N PHE A 344 7.04 4.57 18.32
CA PHE A 344 5.89 3.69 18.08
C PHE A 344 5.77 2.51 19.06
N ALA A 345 6.76 2.24 19.90
CA ALA A 345 6.79 1.11 20.85
C ALA A 345 6.40 -0.27 20.22
N LEU A 346 6.56 -0.42 18.88
CA LEU A 346 6.24 -1.65 18.16
C LEU A 346 7.35 -2.69 18.25
N VAL A 347 8.56 -2.24 18.56
CA VAL A 347 9.76 -3.06 18.71
C VAL A 347 10.20 -2.99 20.15
N PRO A 348 10.01 -4.06 20.96
CA PRO A 348 10.29 -4.00 22.39
C PRO A 348 11.80 -3.92 22.66
N PHE A 349 12.16 -3.06 23.60
CA PHE A 349 13.49 -3.08 24.21
C PHE A 349 13.68 -4.37 25.00
N ILE A 350 14.82 -5.04 24.82
CA ILE A 350 15.14 -6.29 25.51
C ILE A 350 15.86 -5.99 26.82
N ASP A 351 17.10 -5.49 26.74
CA ASP A 351 17.96 -5.16 27.86
C ASP A 351 19.20 -4.37 27.39
N GLY A 352 20.06 -3.99 28.35
CA GLY A 352 21.37 -3.43 28.13
C GLY A 352 22.48 -4.28 28.76
N TRP A 353 23.66 -4.33 28.16
CA TRP A 353 24.81 -5.13 28.62
C TRP A 353 26.11 -4.33 28.54
N GLU A 354 27.01 -4.57 29.48
CA GLU A 354 28.32 -3.93 29.51
C GLU A 354 29.26 -4.43 28.40
N THR A 355 29.08 -5.69 28.00
CA THR A 355 29.92 -6.35 26.99
C THR A 355 29.09 -7.03 25.89
N VAL A 356 29.67 -7.12 24.70
CA VAL A 356 29.06 -7.86 23.57
C VAL A 356 28.90 -9.34 23.91
N ALA A 357 29.84 -9.93 24.65
CA ALA A 357 29.77 -11.35 25.07
C ALA A 357 28.58 -11.65 25.98
N GLU A 358 28.25 -10.75 26.93
CA GLU A 358 27.03 -10.86 27.74
C GLU A 358 25.78 -10.76 26.89
N MET A 359 25.76 -9.86 25.91
CA MET A 359 24.65 -9.70 24.96
C MET A 359 24.49 -10.93 24.07
N GLU A 360 25.57 -11.50 23.52
CA GLU A 360 25.54 -12.75 22.76
C GLU A 360 24.91 -13.89 23.55
N GLN A 361 25.34 -14.07 24.79
CA GLN A 361 24.78 -15.08 25.69
C GLN A 361 23.30 -14.86 25.95
N ALA A 362 22.86 -13.63 26.21
CA ALA A 362 21.48 -13.28 26.50
C ALA A 362 20.55 -13.46 25.29
N LEU A 363 21.02 -13.10 24.09
CA LEU A 363 20.27 -13.21 22.84
C LEU A 363 20.34 -14.61 22.21
N GLY A 364 21.18 -15.52 22.76
CA GLY A 364 21.39 -16.86 22.22
C GLY A 364 22.19 -16.86 20.91
N ILE A 365 23.02 -15.86 20.70
CA ILE A 365 23.95 -15.77 19.57
C ILE A 365 25.21 -16.57 19.92
N VAL A 366 25.78 -17.25 18.94
CA VAL A 366 27.03 -18.01 19.15
C VAL A 366 28.17 -17.06 19.54
N GLU A 367 28.88 -17.39 20.61
CA GLU A 367 29.99 -16.59 21.16
C GLU A 367 30.98 -16.11 20.08
N GLY A 368 31.24 -14.81 20.08
CA GLY A 368 32.15 -14.13 19.15
C GLY A 368 31.59 -13.83 17.77
N ASN A 369 30.35 -14.25 17.45
CA ASN A 369 29.77 -13.96 16.12
C ASN A 369 29.34 -12.49 16.00
N LEU A 370 28.61 -11.97 16.98
CA LEU A 370 28.19 -10.57 16.99
C LEU A 370 29.41 -9.64 17.14
N GLN A 371 30.38 -10.03 17.98
CA GLN A 371 31.61 -9.26 18.09
C GLN A 371 32.32 -9.10 16.75
N ARG A 372 32.46 -10.19 15.96
CA ARG A 372 33.07 -10.10 14.61
C ARG A 372 32.28 -9.20 13.67
N THR A 373 30.98 -9.25 13.74
CA THR A 373 30.10 -8.40 12.93
C THR A 373 30.27 -6.93 13.30
N LEU A 374 30.30 -6.61 14.59
CA LEU A 374 30.54 -5.25 15.08
C LEU A 374 31.94 -4.75 14.69
N ASP A 375 32.98 -5.58 14.90
CA ASP A 375 34.36 -5.21 14.53
C ASP A 375 34.48 -4.89 13.03
N ARG A 376 33.86 -5.72 12.17
CA ARG A 376 33.84 -5.53 10.73
C ARG A 376 33.05 -4.27 10.34
N TYR A 377 31.85 -4.08 10.92
CA TYR A 377 31.04 -2.89 10.67
C TYR A 377 31.75 -1.61 11.10
N ASN A 378 32.36 -1.61 12.30
CA ASN A 378 33.08 -0.48 12.84
C ASN A 378 34.30 -0.11 12.00
N ASP A 379 35.04 -1.09 11.48
CA ASP A 379 36.19 -0.87 10.59
C ASP A 379 35.74 -0.13 9.32
N PHE A 380 34.63 -0.53 8.69
CA PHE A 380 34.08 0.14 7.52
C PHE A 380 33.43 1.48 7.86
N ALA A 381 32.59 1.55 8.88
CA ALA A 381 31.91 2.77 9.29
C ALA A 381 32.89 3.89 9.65
N SER A 382 34.06 3.57 10.27
CA SER A 382 35.11 4.56 10.55
C SER A 382 35.71 5.19 9.29
N ARG A 383 35.60 4.53 8.14
CA ARG A 383 36.01 5.06 6.83
C ARG A 383 34.85 5.72 6.03
N GLY A 384 33.63 5.69 6.59
CA GLY A 384 32.44 6.20 5.93
C GLY A 384 31.91 5.27 4.82
N GLU A 385 32.20 3.97 4.90
CA GLU A 385 31.85 2.95 3.92
C GLU A 385 31.05 1.82 4.54
N ASP A 386 30.20 1.15 3.77
CA ASP A 386 29.59 -0.14 4.09
C ASP A 386 29.56 -1.03 2.83
N PRO A 387 30.64 -1.72 2.51
CA PRO A 387 30.70 -2.56 1.31
C PRO A 387 29.84 -3.83 1.42
N ASP A 388 29.34 -4.18 2.60
CA ASP A 388 28.55 -5.37 2.81
C ASP A 388 27.08 -5.18 2.42
N LEU A 389 26.49 -4.05 2.84
CA LEU A 389 25.04 -3.77 2.67
C LEU A 389 24.76 -2.38 2.08
N HIS A 390 25.80 -1.60 1.78
CA HIS A 390 25.73 -0.29 1.14
C HIS A 390 24.94 0.76 1.93
N LYS A 391 24.93 0.67 3.26
CA LYS A 391 24.32 1.63 4.15
C LYS A 391 24.86 3.04 3.88
N LYS A 392 24.00 4.02 3.77
CA LYS A 392 24.40 5.40 3.45
C LYS A 392 25.27 6.03 4.52
N ALA A 393 26.28 6.78 4.09
CA ALA A 393 27.26 7.44 4.96
C ALA A 393 26.61 8.27 6.09
N LYS A 394 25.47 8.91 5.83
CA LYS A 394 24.73 9.67 6.85
C LYS A 394 24.20 8.84 8.02
N TYR A 395 24.09 7.52 7.86
CA TYR A 395 23.66 6.57 8.89
C TYR A 395 24.81 5.68 9.39
N LEU A 396 26.02 5.88 8.88
CA LEU A 396 27.20 5.14 9.37
C LEU A 396 27.75 5.82 10.63
N SER A 397 27.75 5.08 11.71
CA SER A 397 28.37 5.48 12.95
C SER A 397 28.97 4.23 13.60
N PRO A 398 30.30 4.22 13.89
CA PRO A 398 30.89 3.10 14.60
C PRO A 398 30.24 2.90 15.98
N GLN A 399 29.94 1.66 16.30
CA GLN A 399 29.36 1.25 17.59
C GLN A 399 30.50 0.75 18.49
N HIS A 400 31.07 1.66 19.29
CA HIS A 400 32.33 1.36 20.02
C HIS A 400 32.17 1.15 21.52
N SER A 401 31.12 1.71 22.12
CA SER A 401 31.08 1.89 23.57
C SER A 401 29.85 1.23 24.17
N GLY A 402 30.09 0.23 25.04
CA GLY A 402 29.02 -0.23 25.93
C GLY A 402 28.65 0.84 26.98
N PRO A 403 27.50 0.69 27.65
CA PRO A 403 26.59 -0.44 27.52
C PRO A 403 25.92 -0.53 26.13
N TRP A 404 25.72 -1.77 25.68
CA TRP A 404 25.06 -2.13 24.44
C TRP A 404 23.58 -2.39 24.70
N ALA A 405 22.72 -2.07 23.78
CA ALA A 405 21.29 -2.30 23.90
C ALA A 405 20.74 -3.06 22.69
N ALA A 406 19.69 -3.84 22.92
CA ALA A 406 18.99 -4.56 21.86
C ALA A 406 17.48 -4.34 21.90
N PHE A 407 16.90 -4.22 20.69
CA PHE A 407 15.46 -4.26 20.49
C PHE A 407 15.07 -5.50 19.68
N ASP A 408 13.95 -6.13 20.03
CA ASP A 408 13.51 -7.41 19.46
C ASP A 408 12.62 -7.21 18.25
N LEU A 409 13.13 -7.50 17.05
CA LEU A 409 12.38 -7.52 15.81
C LEU A 409 11.82 -8.89 15.45
N SER A 410 11.97 -9.88 16.35
CA SER A 410 11.55 -11.25 16.06
C SER A 410 10.04 -11.37 15.87
N LEU A 411 9.62 -12.27 14.99
CA LEU A 411 8.22 -12.58 14.76
C LEU A 411 7.56 -13.06 16.06
N GLY A 412 6.41 -12.45 16.43
CA GLY A 412 5.70 -12.75 17.67
C GLY A 412 6.24 -12.03 18.91
N LYS A 413 7.31 -11.21 18.78
CA LYS A 413 7.82 -10.29 19.79
C LYS A 413 7.56 -8.84 19.39
N ALA A 414 8.08 -8.42 18.24
CA ALA A 414 7.69 -7.15 17.65
C ALA A 414 6.20 -7.16 17.25
N SER A 415 5.55 -6.04 17.46
CA SER A 415 4.14 -5.82 17.09
C SER A 415 4.03 -5.38 15.64
N TYR A 416 4.16 -6.35 14.74
CA TYR A 416 4.02 -6.06 13.30
C TYR A 416 2.60 -5.61 12.96
N ALA A 417 2.49 -4.59 12.14
CA ALA A 417 1.23 -4.18 11.52
C ALA A 417 1.25 -4.47 10.03
N GLY A 418 0.11 -4.77 9.41
CA GLY A 418 0.12 -5.10 7.98
C GLY A 418 -1.23 -5.18 7.30
N PHE A 419 -1.20 -5.23 5.96
CA PHE A 419 -2.34 -5.41 5.07
C PHE A 419 -1.95 -6.24 3.84
N THR A 420 -2.95 -6.73 3.11
CA THR A 420 -2.77 -7.59 1.93
C THR A 420 -2.55 -6.77 0.67
N LEU A 421 -1.72 -7.27 -0.25
CA LEU A 421 -1.37 -6.61 -1.52
C LEU A 421 -1.93 -7.33 -2.75
N GLY A 422 -2.33 -8.59 -2.62
CA GLY A 422 -2.92 -9.37 -3.71
C GLY A 422 -4.34 -8.96 -4.07
N GLY A 423 -4.73 -9.20 -5.31
CA GLY A 423 -6.06 -8.88 -5.81
C GLY A 423 -6.32 -9.41 -7.23
N LEU A 424 -7.38 -8.91 -7.86
CA LEU A 424 -7.76 -9.27 -9.22
C LEU A 424 -6.74 -8.77 -10.24
N ALA A 425 -6.40 -9.59 -11.23
CA ALA A 425 -5.60 -9.18 -12.37
C ALA A 425 -6.41 -8.19 -13.22
N THR A 426 -5.79 -7.06 -13.62
CA THR A 426 -6.44 -6.03 -14.42
C THR A 426 -5.57 -5.56 -15.57
N SER A 427 -6.21 -5.07 -16.64
CA SER A 427 -5.53 -4.27 -17.68
C SER A 427 -5.12 -2.90 -17.12
N VAL A 428 -4.37 -2.13 -17.89
CA VAL A 428 -4.01 -0.74 -17.57
C VAL A 428 -5.23 0.17 -17.37
N ASP A 429 -6.35 -0.14 -18.01
CA ASP A 429 -7.61 0.59 -17.90
C ASP A 429 -8.57 -0.02 -16.86
N GLY A 430 -8.08 -0.94 -16.03
CA GLY A 430 -8.82 -1.53 -14.93
C GLY A 430 -9.78 -2.64 -15.31
N GLU A 431 -9.83 -3.11 -16.59
CA GLU A 431 -10.65 -4.26 -16.98
C GLU A 431 -10.15 -5.51 -16.24
N VAL A 432 -11.04 -6.24 -15.59
CA VAL A 432 -10.70 -7.49 -14.90
C VAL A 432 -10.39 -8.57 -15.91
N LEU A 433 -9.27 -9.28 -15.71
CA LEU A 433 -8.74 -10.27 -16.66
C LEU A 433 -9.02 -11.70 -16.21
N ARG A 434 -9.25 -12.57 -17.19
CA ARG A 434 -9.28 -14.02 -17.07
C ARG A 434 -7.87 -14.61 -17.02
N PRO A 435 -7.68 -15.88 -16.67
CA PRO A 435 -6.37 -16.55 -16.69
C PRO A 435 -5.69 -16.57 -18.08
N ASP A 436 -6.44 -16.45 -19.17
CA ASP A 436 -5.91 -16.36 -20.54
C ASP A 436 -5.56 -14.91 -20.96
N GLY A 437 -5.70 -13.94 -20.04
CA GLY A 437 -5.45 -12.52 -20.28
C GLY A 437 -6.58 -11.78 -20.97
N SER A 438 -7.68 -12.45 -21.35
CA SER A 438 -8.83 -11.77 -21.95
C SER A 438 -9.64 -11.00 -20.88
N PRO A 439 -10.21 -9.81 -21.21
CA PRO A 439 -11.02 -9.06 -20.28
C PRO A 439 -12.41 -9.70 -20.06
N ILE A 440 -12.92 -9.59 -18.84
CA ILE A 440 -14.32 -9.89 -18.53
C ILE A 440 -15.16 -8.67 -18.91
N ALA A 441 -15.92 -8.77 -19.99
CA ALA A 441 -16.70 -7.65 -20.50
C ALA A 441 -17.64 -7.05 -19.42
N GLY A 442 -17.60 -5.73 -19.25
CA GLY A 442 -18.42 -5.02 -18.27
C GLY A 442 -17.90 -5.06 -16.83
N LEU A 443 -16.73 -5.68 -16.55
CA LEU A 443 -16.19 -5.78 -15.22
C LEU A 443 -14.82 -5.08 -15.11
N TYR A 444 -14.69 -4.22 -14.10
CA TYR A 444 -13.49 -3.45 -13.76
C TYR A 444 -13.14 -3.63 -12.28
N ALA A 445 -11.88 -3.42 -11.94
CA ALA A 445 -11.44 -3.35 -10.55
C ALA A 445 -10.32 -2.32 -10.35
N ALA A 446 -10.28 -1.70 -9.15
CA ALA A 446 -9.26 -0.75 -8.77
C ALA A 446 -9.07 -0.70 -7.24
N GLY A 447 -7.93 -0.16 -6.80
CA GLY A 447 -7.54 -0.13 -5.39
C GLY A 447 -7.15 -1.51 -4.87
N ALA A 448 -7.22 -1.73 -3.56
CA ALA A 448 -6.69 -2.93 -2.90
C ALA A 448 -7.39 -4.25 -3.26
N CYS A 449 -8.49 -4.24 -4.02
CA CYS A 449 -9.06 -5.46 -4.60
C CYS A 449 -8.46 -5.83 -5.97
N ALA A 450 -7.58 -5.00 -6.53
CA ALA A 450 -6.85 -5.25 -7.77
C ALA A 450 -5.36 -5.38 -7.48
N ALA A 451 -4.67 -6.28 -8.18
CA ALA A 451 -3.22 -6.36 -8.17
C ALA A 451 -2.64 -5.26 -9.08
N ASN A 452 -1.94 -4.31 -8.48
CA ASN A 452 -1.39 -3.15 -9.16
C ASN A 452 0.14 -3.07 -9.02
N LEU A 453 0.68 -1.86 -8.74
CA LEU A 453 2.13 -1.61 -8.68
C LEU A 453 2.76 -2.09 -7.38
N ALA A 454 2.04 -1.98 -6.26
CA ALA A 454 2.51 -2.49 -4.96
C ALA A 454 2.29 -4.01 -4.90
N GLN A 455 3.36 -4.77 -5.09
CA GLN A 455 3.31 -6.22 -5.23
C GLN A 455 3.82 -6.97 -3.99
N ASP A 456 4.78 -6.41 -3.26
CA ASP A 456 5.33 -6.97 -2.02
C ASP A 456 5.75 -5.88 -1.03
N GLY A 457 6.07 -6.26 0.21
CA GLY A 457 6.55 -5.33 1.24
C GLY A 457 7.98 -4.85 1.03
N LYS A 458 8.82 -5.59 0.27
CA LYS A 458 10.23 -5.22 0.02
C LYS A 458 10.35 -4.06 -0.96
N GLY A 459 9.46 -4.01 -1.94
CA GLY A 459 9.41 -2.95 -2.95
C GLY A 459 8.44 -1.81 -2.61
N TYR A 460 7.65 -1.94 -1.54
CA TYR A 460 6.63 -0.98 -1.16
C TYR A 460 7.21 0.40 -0.79
N ALA A 461 6.44 1.45 -1.06
CA ALA A 461 6.67 2.81 -0.60
C ALA A 461 5.39 3.39 0.00
N SER A 462 5.48 4.17 1.10
CA SER A 462 4.31 4.87 1.64
C SER A 462 3.69 5.78 0.59
N GLY A 463 2.37 5.71 0.48
CA GLY A 463 1.60 6.45 -0.51
C GLY A 463 1.26 5.68 -1.77
N THR A 464 1.86 4.51 -2.02
CA THR A 464 1.57 3.72 -3.23
C THR A 464 0.11 3.33 -3.29
N GLN A 465 -0.50 2.82 -2.21
CA GLN A 465 -1.90 2.39 -2.22
C GLN A 465 -2.90 3.53 -2.48
N LEU A 466 -2.67 4.73 -1.94
CA LEU A 466 -3.53 5.88 -2.24
C LEU A 466 -3.25 6.46 -3.64
N GLY A 467 -1.99 6.52 -4.05
CA GLY A 467 -1.57 6.98 -5.37
C GLY A 467 -2.13 6.09 -6.48
N GLU A 468 -1.79 4.80 -6.47
CA GLU A 468 -2.28 3.86 -7.49
C GLU A 468 -3.79 3.65 -7.42
N GLY A 469 -4.37 3.60 -6.20
CA GLY A 469 -5.80 3.44 -6.01
C GLY A 469 -6.60 4.59 -6.63
N SER A 470 -6.19 5.84 -6.38
CA SER A 470 -6.83 7.01 -6.98
C SER A 470 -6.63 7.07 -8.49
N TYR A 471 -5.42 6.78 -8.98
CA TYR A 471 -5.09 6.83 -10.39
C TYR A 471 -5.81 5.74 -11.20
N PHE A 472 -5.66 4.47 -10.84
CA PHE A 472 -6.32 3.37 -11.55
C PHE A 472 -7.83 3.39 -11.35
N GLY A 473 -8.32 3.92 -10.22
CA GLY A 473 -9.74 4.21 -10.03
C GLY A 473 -10.28 5.16 -11.08
N ARG A 474 -9.58 6.30 -11.29
CA ARG A 474 -9.93 7.26 -12.36
C ARG A 474 -9.92 6.61 -13.75
N ARG A 475 -8.87 5.85 -14.08
CA ARG A 475 -8.77 5.16 -15.38
C ARG A 475 -9.91 4.18 -15.60
N ALA A 476 -10.19 3.33 -14.61
CA ALA A 476 -11.29 2.38 -14.66
C ALA A 476 -12.65 3.06 -14.83
N GLY A 477 -12.91 4.14 -14.08
CA GLY A 477 -14.15 4.92 -14.19
C GLY A 477 -14.31 5.57 -15.57
N ARG A 478 -13.23 6.17 -16.11
CA ARG A 478 -13.21 6.76 -17.45
C ARG A 478 -13.54 5.73 -18.52
N HIS A 479 -12.80 4.63 -18.55
CA HIS A 479 -12.96 3.57 -19.55
C HIS A 479 -14.33 2.89 -19.45
N ALA A 480 -14.81 2.61 -18.22
CA ALA A 480 -16.14 2.06 -18.01
C ALA A 480 -17.25 2.95 -18.56
N ALA A 481 -17.18 4.27 -18.36
CA ALA A 481 -18.17 5.21 -18.88
C ALA A 481 -18.11 5.37 -20.40
N GLU A 482 -16.91 5.39 -20.98
CA GLU A 482 -16.71 5.47 -22.43
C GLU A 482 -17.24 4.21 -23.14
N LYS A 483 -16.94 3.02 -22.62
CA LYS A 483 -17.50 1.75 -23.13
C LYS A 483 -19.02 1.69 -22.98
N ALA A 484 -19.57 2.21 -21.87
CA ALA A 484 -21.02 2.25 -21.66
C ALA A 484 -21.76 3.13 -22.67
N LYS A 485 -21.11 4.13 -23.24
CA LYS A 485 -21.67 5.00 -24.29
C LYS A 485 -21.58 4.40 -25.69
N ALA A 486 -20.56 3.58 -25.94
CA ALA A 486 -20.30 2.99 -27.24
C ALA A 486 -21.19 1.77 -27.53
N GLY A 487 -21.78 1.14 -26.50
CA GLY A 487 -22.71 0.01 -26.59
C GLY A 487 -24.10 0.33 -26.08
#